data_dab2acf3d8261488dfa438ff5b929fee
#
_entry.id   dab2acf3d8261488dfa438ff5b929fee
#
_cell.length_a   1.000
_cell.length_b   1.000
_cell.length_c   1.000
_cell.angle_alpha   90.00
_cell.angle_beta   90.00
_cell.angle_gamma   90.00
#
_symmetry.space_group_name_H-M   'P 1'
#
loop_
_entity.id
_entity.type
_entity.pdbx_description
1 polymer ?
#
loop_
_entity_poly.entity_id
_entity_poly.type
_entity_poly.pdbx_seq_one_letter_code
_entity_poly.pdbx_strand_id
1 'polypeptide(L)'
;MYRKITCLISLLLAGNCLFAQTTERWSLKECIDYSLEHNIQLKQERISLEESEINVKSSRASLFPSLSFSTSQNGRYQPYFDDGGNSFITSDGSGGSRVSSSKEHFSYSGSYGINAGMTLYNGGKKINDIKQKKLLRNIAELSVKERENTLKEEIAKIFVQILYSQEAIEVNKATLATAQESLNQGQEKYKVGKIARSEVVQLESQVKNAEYNLVNSEAQYAQFKLQLKQLLELEGSDEILIEQPATTEQLALSTLATVDEAYTTALALRPEIASTRLTSESSELAVKIAKAGYSPTLSLNAGAGTSNNDNSNNSFGEQLKYNLNASVGVTLSIPLYDNRTTKSNIQKAKLQQSSNALQEISARKELYSTIENLWFDAHSAQKKFIAAKSNVESAQASYELVSEQFNVGLKNATELLTERTNLLVAQQELLQSKYTAILNAQLLKFYMSGDILF
;
A
#
# COMPACT_ATOMS: atom_id res chain seq x y z
N MET A 1 49.64 4.60 -39.58
CA MET A 1 48.73 5.31 -38.69
C MET A 1 47.25 5.21 -39.16
N TYR A 2 46.97 5.06 -40.44
CA TYR A 2 45.61 4.97 -41.04
C TYR A 2 44.87 3.64 -40.81
N ARG A 3 45.53 2.54 -40.51
CA ARG A 3 44.89 1.21 -40.30
C ARG A 3 44.26 0.99 -38.92
N LYS A 4 44.57 1.86 -37.94
CA LYS A 4 43.96 1.81 -36.58
C LYS A 4 42.73 2.72 -36.46
N ILE A 5 42.55 3.67 -37.34
CA ILE A 5 41.41 4.59 -37.35
C ILE A 5 40.18 3.95 -38.03
N THR A 6 40.40 3.11 -39.05
CA THR A 6 39.33 2.37 -39.75
C THR A 6 38.71 1.29 -38.89
N CYS A 7 39.42 0.66 -37.95
CA CYS A 7 38.86 -0.29 -36.99
C CYS A 7 38.04 0.37 -35.88
N LEU A 8 38.35 1.63 -35.52
CA LEU A 8 37.58 2.35 -34.49
C LEU A 8 36.24 2.89 -35.02
N ILE A 9 36.17 3.24 -36.31
CA ILE A 9 34.95 3.72 -36.97
C ILE A 9 33.99 2.56 -37.28
N SER A 10 34.48 1.34 -37.56
CA SER A 10 33.64 0.17 -37.75
C SER A 10 33.07 -0.39 -36.43
N LEU A 11 33.72 -0.10 -35.27
CA LEU A 11 33.20 -0.48 -33.95
C LEU A 11 32.11 0.49 -33.42
N LEU A 12 32.11 1.73 -33.90
CA LEU A 12 31.10 2.75 -33.56
C LEU A 12 29.81 2.65 -34.40
N LEU A 13 29.86 1.96 -35.54
CA LEU A 13 28.68 1.71 -36.39
C LEU A 13 27.95 0.39 -36.07
N ALA A 14 28.57 -0.50 -35.31
CA ALA A 14 27.92 -1.73 -34.83
C ALA A 14 27.12 -1.58 -33.53
N GLY A 15 27.14 -0.39 -32.91
CA GLY A 15 26.44 -0.10 -31.65
C GLY A 15 25.00 0.42 -31.80
N ASN A 16 24.52 0.64 -33.02
CA ASN A 16 23.08 0.84 -33.26
C ASN A 16 22.40 -0.50 -33.54
N CYS A 17 22.45 -1.42 -32.57
CA CYS A 17 21.41 -2.45 -32.45
C CYS A 17 20.11 -1.68 -32.25
N LEU A 18 19.32 -1.60 -33.31
CA LEU A 18 17.91 -1.35 -33.27
C LEU A 18 17.34 -2.11 -32.08
N PHE A 19 17.06 -1.41 -30.99
CA PHE A 19 15.94 -1.79 -30.15
C PHE A 19 14.71 -1.67 -31.08
N ALA A 20 14.48 -2.71 -31.87
CA ALA A 20 13.15 -3.00 -32.35
C ALA A 20 12.34 -3.10 -31.07
N GLN A 21 11.59 -2.04 -30.73
CA GLN A 21 10.49 -2.12 -29.80
C GLN A 21 9.56 -3.19 -30.40
N THR A 22 9.78 -4.43 -29.99
CA THR A 22 8.75 -5.45 -30.13
C THR A 22 7.62 -4.89 -29.32
N THR A 23 6.57 -4.45 -29.99
CA THR A 23 5.29 -4.11 -29.37
C THR A 23 4.74 -5.42 -28.81
N GLU A 24 5.33 -5.85 -27.69
CA GLU A 24 4.88 -7.03 -26.98
C GLU A 24 3.47 -6.76 -26.47
N ARG A 25 2.57 -7.68 -26.79
CA ARG A 25 1.23 -7.64 -26.24
C ARG A 25 1.31 -8.12 -24.81
N TRP A 26 0.76 -7.33 -23.91
CA TRP A 26 0.78 -7.60 -22.48
C TRP A 26 -0.40 -8.49 -22.10
N SER A 27 -0.12 -9.67 -21.61
CA SER A 27 -1.10 -10.53 -20.93
C SER A 27 -1.39 -9.99 -19.51
N LEU A 28 -2.51 -10.39 -18.92
CA LEU A 28 -2.81 -10.04 -17.52
C LEU A 28 -1.70 -10.47 -16.56
N LYS A 29 -1.15 -11.68 -16.78
CA LYS A 29 -0.07 -12.21 -15.95
C LYS A 29 1.18 -11.34 -16.01
N GLU A 30 1.61 -10.94 -17.20
CA GLU A 30 2.78 -10.07 -17.38
C GLU A 30 2.56 -8.70 -16.73
N CYS A 31 1.35 -8.12 -16.85
CA CYS A 31 1.00 -6.88 -16.13
C CYS A 31 1.13 -7.04 -14.61
N ILE A 32 0.63 -8.14 -14.05
CA ILE A 32 0.72 -8.43 -12.63
C ILE A 32 2.18 -8.60 -12.20
N ASP A 33 2.92 -9.47 -12.89
CA ASP A 33 4.31 -9.79 -12.54
C ASP A 33 5.20 -8.53 -12.59
N TYR A 34 5.04 -7.72 -13.62
CA TYR A 34 5.76 -6.45 -13.75
C TYR A 34 5.40 -5.46 -12.61
N SER A 35 4.11 -5.31 -12.31
CA SER A 35 3.66 -4.39 -11.26
C SER A 35 4.12 -4.83 -9.87
N LEU A 36 4.15 -6.13 -9.56
CA LEU A 36 4.67 -6.67 -8.30
C LEU A 36 6.17 -6.35 -8.09
N GLU A 37 6.91 -6.14 -9.16
CA GLU A 37 8.33 -5.74 -9.08
C GLU A 37 8.52 -4.22 -9.01
N HIS A 38 7.70 -3.45 -9.72
CA HIS A 38 7.95 -2.03 -9.95
C HIS A 38 7.09 -1.09 -9.10
N ASN A 39 5.93 -1.52 -8.61
CA ASN A 39 4.97 -0.66 -7.92
C ASN A 39 5.58 0.00 -6.66
N ILE A 40 5.49 1.34 -6.60
CA ILE A 40 6.09 2.17 -5.54
C ILE A 40 5.45 1.87 -4.18
N GLN A 41 4.13 1.71 -4.12
CA GLN A 41 3.43 1.45 -2.85
C GLN A 41 3.82 0.08 -2.28
N LEU A 42 3.98 -0.94 -3.13
CA LEU A 42 4.45 -2.25 -2.69
C LEU A 42 5.90 -2.19 -2.18
N LYS A 43 6.76 -1.38 -2.83
CA LYS A 43 8.12 -1.13 -2.33
C LYS A 43 8.11 -0.44 -0.96
N GLN A 44 7.18 0.50 -0.73
CA GLN A 44 7.01 1.15 0.59
C GLN A 44 6.61 0.15 1.67
N GLU A 45 5.68 -0.78 1.37
CA GLU A 45 5.30 -1.84 2.31
C GLU A 45 6.48 -2.79 2.63
N ARG A 46 7.32 -3.12 1.64
CA ARG A 46 8.54 -3.91 1.84
C ARG A 46 9.56 -3.19 2.73
N ILE A 47 9.73 -1.87 2.58
CA ILE A 47 10.56 -1.06 3.47
C ILE A 47 9.99 -1.06 4.90
N SER A 48 8.67 -0.97 5.07
CA SER A 48 8.01 -1.07 6.38
C SER A 48 8.25 -2.44 7.04
N LEU A 49 8.27 -3.52 6.26
CA LEU A 49 8.66 -4.85 6.74
C LEU A 49 10.13 -4.87 7.22
N GLU A 50 11.07 -4.30 6.45
CA GLU A 50 12.48 -4.20 6.85
C GLU A 50 12.64 -3.38 8.13
N GLU A 51 11.90 -2.27 8.28
CA GLU A 51 11.87 -1.50 9.52
C GLU A 51 11.40 -2.36 10.71
N SER A 52 10.36 -3.16 10.50
CA SER A 52 9.85 -4.08 11.53
C SER A 52 10.89 -5.13 11.92
N GLU A 53 11.70 -5.62 10.97
CA GLU A 53 12.82 -6.52 11.25
C GLU A 53 13.92 -5.86 12.07
N ILE A 54 14.25 -4.61 11.76
CA ILE A 54 15.21 -3.81 12.56
C ILE A 54 14.66 -3.62 13.97
N ASN A 55 13.36 -3.36 14.15
CA ASN A 55 12.70 -3.23 15.45
C ASN A 55 12.81 -4.53 16.28
N VAL A 56 12.70 -5.71 15.66
CA VAL A 56 12.95 -7.00 16.33
C VAL A 56 14.41 -7.14 16.76
N LYS A 57 15.37 -6.78 15.90
CA LYS A 57 16.81 -6.81 16.21
C LYS A 57 17.12 -5.85 17.36
N SER A 58 16.59 -4.62 17.32
CA SER A 58 16.75 -3.60 18.37
C SER A 58 16.18 -4.08 19.71
N SER A 59 14.97 -4.65 19.70
CA SER A 59 14.34 -5.19 20.91
C SER A 59 15.16 -6.34 21.53
N ARG A 60 15.74 -7.23 20.70
CA ARG A 60 16.68 -8.26 21.17
C ARG A 60 17.97 -7.65 21.71
N ALA A 61 18.52 -6.63 21.05
CA ALA A 61 19.72 -5.94 21.49
C ALA A 61 19.54 -5.28 22.88
N SER A 62 18.33 -4.89 23.26
CA SER A 62 18.01 -4.34 24.55
C SER A 62 18.28 -5.31 25.73
N LEU A 63 18.46 -6.60 25.47
CA LEU A 63 18.87 -7.59 26.47
C LEU A 63 20.37 -7.50 26.84
N PHE A 64 21.19 -6.91 25.99
CA PHE A 64 22.61 -6.74 26.19
C PHE A 64 22.91 -5.43 26.91
N PRO A 65 24.10 -5.28 27.53
CA PRO A 65 24.50 -4.03 28.15
C PRO A 65 24.69 -2.93 27.12
N SER A 66 24.24 -1.72 27.46
CA SER A 66 24.64 -0.51 26.76
C SER A 66 25.98 -0.02 27.32
N LEU A 67 26.84 0.51 26.45
CA LEU A 67 28.13 1.12 26.80
C LEU A 67 28.14 2.55 26.28
N SER A 68 28.48 3.50 27.13
CA SER A 68 28.59 4.91 26.79
C SER A 68 29.83 5.54 27.37
N PHE A 69 30.47 6.40 26.60
CA PHE A 69 31.49 7.33 27.12
C PHE A 69 30.83 8.69 27.28
N SER A 70 31.05 9.31 28.44
CA SER A 70 30.58 10.67 28.72
C SER A 70 31.70 11.53 29.26
N THR A 71 31.72 12.77 28.85
CA THR A 71 32.57 13.79 29.43
C THR A 71 31.72 15.03 29.73
N SER A 72 31.98 15.63 30.87
CA SER A 72 31.34 16.88 31.27
C SER A 72 32.40 17.86 31.67
N GLN A 73 32.33 19.08 31.20
CA GLN A 73 33.21 20.19 31.52
C GLN A 73 32.37 21.32 32.10
N ASN A 74 32.62 21.70 33.35
CA ASN A 74 31.84 22.72 34.01
C ASN A 74 32.75 23.87 34.44
N GLY A 75 32.43 25.07 33.97
CA GLY A 75 32.98 26.32 34.48
C GLY A 75 31.94 27.02 35.36
N ARG A 76 32.29 27.35 36.58
CA ARG A 76 31.41 28.01 37.53
C ARG A 76 32.04 29.34 37.98
N TYR A 77 31.32 30.41 37.79
CA TYR A 77 31.68 31.72 38.30
C TYR A 77 30.79 32.06 39.50
N GLN A 78 31.45 32.40 40.64
CA GLN A 78 30.78 32.80 41.86
C GLN A 78 31.23 34.24 42.23
N PRO A 79 30.40 35.26 42.03
CA PRO A 79 30.78 36.68 42.31
C PRO A 79 30.94 36.97 43.79
N TYR A 80 30.36 36.14 44.66
CA TYR A 80 30.45 36.27 46.11
C TYR A 80 30.78 34.91 46.70
N PHE A 81 32.08 34.63 46.78
CA PHE A 81 32.58 33.39 47.36
C PHE A 81 33.20 33.65 48.74
N ASP A 82 32.71 33.00 49.78
CA ASP A 82 33.30 33.02 51.13
C ASP A 82 34.27 31.86 51.25
N ASP A 83 35.56 32.13 51.28
CA ASP A 83 36.64 31.12 51.37
C ASP A 83 36.68 30.44 52.74
N GLY A 84 35.69 30.63 53.60
CA GLY A 84 35.55 29.95 54.90
C GLY A 84 36.82 29.98 55.72
N GLY A 85 37.50 31.11 55.73
CA GLY A 85 38.81 31.26 56.36
C GLY A 85 38.82 30.63 57.73
N ASN A 86 39.62 29.59 57.86
CA ASN A 86 39.92 28.93 59.12
C ASN A 86 40.43 30.00 60.12
N SER A 87 39.52 30.55 60.92
CA SER A 87 39.93 31.39 62.01
C SER A 87 40.56 30.52 63.02
N PHE A 88 41.89 30.46 63.01
CA PHE A 88 42.64 30.01 64.18
C PHE A 88 42.33 31.00 65.28
N ILE A 89 41.62 30.52 66.30
CA ILE A 89 41.48 31.26 67.56
C ILE A 89 42.85 31.11 68.25
N THR A 90 43.70 32.13 68.06
CA THR A 90 44.83 32.34 68.96
C THR A 90 44.25 32.76 70.29
N SER A 91 44.62 32.06 71.34
CA SER A 91 44.18 32.19 72.74
C SER A 91 44.68 33.49 73.42
N ASP A 92 44.65 34.60 72.68
CA ASP A 92 45.01 35.91 73.22
C ASP A 92 43.81 36.83 73.07
N GLY A 93 43.13 37.09 74.13
CA GLY A 93 41.86 37.74 74.37
C GLY A 93 41.59 39.10 73.66
N SER A 94 41.96 39.34 72.43
CA SER A 94 41.69 40.50 71.62
C SER A 94 40.71 40.17 70.54
N GLY A 95 39.51 40.70 70.62
CA GLY A 95 38.41 40.51 69.64
C GLY A 95 38.82 40.95 68.27
N GLY A 96 39.22 40.05 67.42
CA GLY A 96 39.48 40.26 65.96
C GLY A 96 38.18 40.20 65.19
N SER A 97 37.75 41.29 64.54
CA SER A 97 36.70 41.35 63.56
C SER A 97 37.02 40.37 62.45
N ARG A 98 36.10 39.47 62.12
CA ARG A 98 36.13 38.68 60.91
C ARG A 98 35.94 39.63 59.71
N VAL A 99 36.98 39.87 58.96
CA VAL A 99 36.83 40.47 57.61
C VAL A 99 36.58 39.32 56.66
N SER A 100 35.35 39.07 56.38
CA SER A 100 34.96 38.22 55.23
C SER A 100 35.28 38.96 53.95
N SER A 101 36.39 38.65 53.31
CA SER A 101 36.67 39.17 51.98
C SER A 101 35.95 38.25 50.95
N SER A 102 34.79 38.71 50.49
CA SER A 102 34.15 38.08 49.32
C SER A 102 35.06 38.31 48.10
N LYS A 103 35.65 37.27 47.58
CA LYS A 103 36.42 37.29 46.33
C LYS A 103 35.61 36.61 45.22
N GLU A 104 35.74 37.14 44.01
CA GLU A 104 35.22 36.45 42.84
C GLU A 104 35.97 35.14 42.69
N HIS A 105 35.24 34.04 42.50
CA HIS A 105 35.84 32.73 42.30
C HIS A 105 35.33 32.12 41.02
N PHE A 106 36.25 31.76 40.12
CA PHE A 106 36.00 30.91 38.99
C PHE A 106 36.52 29.51 39.26
N SER A 107 35.65 28.52 39.17
CA SER A 107 36.06 27.12 39.34
C SER A 107 35.80 26.33 38.05
N TYR A 108 36.73 25.50 37.67
CA TYR A 108 36.64 24.62 36.53
C TYR A 108 36.71 23.16 37.03
N SER A 109 35.82 22.30 36.46
CA SER A 109 35.87 20.85 36.73
C SER A 109 35.54 20.07 35.48
N GLY A 110 36.29 19.00 35.25
CA GLY A 110 36.07 18.04 34.17
C GLY A 110 35.83 16.66 34.74
N SER A 111 34.92 15.90 34.12
CA SER A 111 34.72 14.48 34.39
C SER A 111 34.71 13.68 33.11
N TYR A 112 35.28 12.49 33.17
CA TYR A 112 35.41 11.56 32.04
C TYR A 112 34.99 10.19 32.52
N GLY A 113 34.07 9.52 31.86
CA GLY A 113 33.56 8.23 32.31
C GLY A 113 33.09 7.32 31.21
N ILE A 114 33.33 6.03 31.39
CA ILE A 114 32.74 4.96 30.64
C ILE A 114 31.70 4.29 31.53
N ASN A 115 30.45 4.19 31.05
CA ASN A 115 29.35 3.61 31.80
C ASN A 115 28.74 2.46 31.01
N ALA A 116 28.49 1.35 31.66
CA ALA A 116 27.78 0.20 31.16
C ALA A 116 26.54 -0.06 32.02
N GLY A 117 25.39 -0.30 31.35
CA GLY A 117 24.14 -0.59 32.04
C GLY A 117 23.35 -1.72 31.39
N MET A 118 22.79 -2.60 32.21
CA MET A 118 21.99 -3.71 31.75
C MET A 118 20.81 -3.96 32.69
N THR A 119 19.61 -4.10 32.18
CA THR A 119 18.46 -4.54 32.97
C THR A 119 18.43 -6.05 33.00
N LEU A 120 18.62 -6.63 34.19
CA LEU A 120 18.61 -8.07 34.43
C LEU A 120 17.18 -8.62 34.54
N TYR A 121 16.28 -7.88 35.18
CA TYR A 121 14.89 -8.26 35.38
C TYR A 121 13.98 -7.02 35.39
N ASN A 122 12.80 -7.12 34.75
CA ASN A 122 11.79 -6.08 34.76
C ASN A 122 10.37 -6.66 34.60
N GLY A 123 10.07 -7.70 35.34
CA GLY A 123 8.75 -8.36 35.29
C GLY A 123 8.44 -9.03 33.95
N GLY A 124 9.46 -9.39 33.17
CA GLY A 124 9.30 -10.01 31.87
C GLY A 124 8.91 -9.02 30.73
N LYS A 125 8.96 -7.69 31.01
CA LYS A 125 8.59 -6.65 30.01
C LYS A 125 9.41 -6.79 28.74
N LYS A 126 10.75 -6.88 28.82
CA LYS A 126 11.64 -7.03 27.66
C LYS A 126 11.33 -8.30 26.83
N ILE A 127 11.07 -9.42 27.50
CA ILE A 127 10.78 -10.69 26.83
C ILE A 127 9.44 -10.63 26.08
N ASN A 128 8.41 -10.03 26.70
CA ASN A 128 7.10 -9.85 26.06
C ASN A 128 7.17 -8.81 24.93
N ASP A 129 7.99 -7.76 25.08
CA ASP A 129 8.24 -6.79 24.01
C ASP A 129 8.87 -7.44 22.78
N ILE A 130 9.90 -8.29 22.97
CA ILE A 130 10.50 -9.06 21.86
C ILE A 130 9.46 -9.95 21.18
N LYS A 131 8.59 -10.62 21.94
CA LYS A 131 7.51 -11.44 21.36
C LYS A 131 6.54 -10.57 20.58
N GLN A 132 6.15 -9.42 21.13
CA GLN A 132 5.27 -8.47 20.46
C GLN A 132 5.88 -7.92 19.16
N LYS A 133 7.17 -7.53 19.19
CA LYS A 133 7.87 -7.06 17.98
C LYS A 133 7.94 -8.13 16.89
N LYS A 134 8.07 -9.42 17.27
CA LYS A 134 8.00 -10.52 16.29
C LYS A 134 6.61 -10.65 15.66
N LEU A 135 5.53 -10.52 16.46
CA LEU A 135 4.18 -10.52 15.90
C LEU A 135 3.95 -9.32 14.97
N LEU A 136 4.41 -8.13 15.35
CA LEU A 136 4.34 -6.93 14.50
C LEU A 136 5.10 -7.10 13.18
N ARG A 137 6.26 -7.76 13.22
CA ARG A 137 7.00 -8.12 11.99
C ARG A 137 6.19 -9.07 11.10
N ASN A 138 5.54 -10.09 11.68
CA ASN A 138 4.69 -11.01 10.91
C ASN A 138 3.44 -10.29 10.35
N ILE A 139 2.87 -9.33 11.09
CA ILE A 139 1.80 -8.47 10.60
C ILE A 139 2.27 -7.65 9.40
N ALA A 140 3.45 -7.04 9.47
CA ALA A 140 4.02 -6.29 8.34
C ALA A 140 4.27 -7.18 7.10
N GLU A 141 4.69 -8.44 7.29
CA GLU A 141 4.79 -9.42 6.19
C GLU A 141 3.43 -9.71 5.54
N LEU A 142 2.37 -9.82 6.35
CA LEU A 142 1.02 -10.01 5.85
C LEU A 142 0.48 -8.76 5.14
N SER A 143 0.84 -7.54 5.60
CA SER A 143 0.48 -6.30 4.92
C SER A 143 1.11 -6.20 3.52
N VAL A 144 2.34 -6.69 3.33
CA VAL A 144 2.94 -6.81 1.98
C VAL A 144 2.08 -7.71 1.09
N LYS A 145 1.67 -8.89 1.59
CA LYS A 145 0.82 -9.83 0.83
C LYS A 145 -0.58 -9.26 0.55
N GLU A 146 -1.14 -8.52 1.50
CA GLU A 146 -2.42 -7.82 1.33
C GLU A 146 -2.31 -6.78 0.21
N ARG A 147 -1.23 -5.98 0.19
CA ARG A 147 -0.98 -5.01 -0.88
C ARG A 147 -0.76 -5.69 -2.24
N GLU A 148 -0.02 -6.82 -2.29
CA GLU A 148 0.13 -7.62 -3.51
C GLU A 148 -1.23 -8.09 -4.04
N ASN A 149 -2.11 -8.58 -3.16
CA ASN A 149 -3.45 -9.00 -3.54
C ASN A 149 -4.32 -7.84 -4.05
N THR A 150 -4.29 -6.70 -3.36
CA THR A 150 -5.02 -5.50 -3.79
C THR A 150 -4.55 -5.03 -5.17
N LEU A 151 -3.24 -5.04 -5.42
CA LEU A 151 -2.66 -4.65 -6.70
C LEU A 151 -3.09 -5.61 -7.83
N LYS A 152 -3.10 -6.93 -7.57
CA LYS A 152 -3.63 -7.92 -8.52
C LYS A 152 -5.09 -7.65 -8.87
N GLU A 153 -5.93 -7.33 -7.88
CA GLU A 153 -7.34 -6.99 -8.12
C GLU A 153 -7.52 -5.70 -8.94
N GLU A 154 -6.76 -4.65 -8.61
CA GLU A 154 -6.80 -3.37 -9.32
C GLU A 154 -6.41 -3.55 -10.79
N ILE A 155 -5.33 -4.29 -11.07
CA ILE A 155 -4.87 -4.58 -12.43
C ILE A 155 -5.92 -5.39 -13.18
N ALA A 156 -6.47 -6.46 -12.57
CA ALA A 156 -7.48 -7.29 -13.22
C ALA A 156 -8.74 -6.50 -13.58
N LYS A 157 -9.21 -5.61 -12.69
CA LYS A 157 -10.35 -4.73 -12.95
C LYS A 157 -10.11 -3.82 -14.16
N ILE A 158 -8.95 -3.16 -14.21
CA ILE A 158 -8.63 -2.26 -15.33
C ILE A 158 -8.37 -3.05 -16.61
N PHE A 159 -7.72 -4.19 -16.54
CA PHE A 159 -7.48 -5.06 -17.69
C PHE A 159 -8.81 -5.48 -18.35
N VAL A 160 -9.80 -5.92 -17.57
CA VAL A 160 -11.14 -6.26 -18.07
C VAL A 160 -11.85 -5.03 -18.65
N GLN A 161 -11.71 -3.84 -18.06
CA GLN A 161 -12.27 -2.60 -18.61
C GLN A 161 -11.64 -2.23 -19.95
N ILE A 162 -10.34 -2.48 -20.14
CA ILE A 162 -9.67 -2.30 -21.44
C ILE A 162 -10.25 -3.26 -22.48
N LEU A 163 -10.41 -4.54 -22.15
CA LEU A 163 -11.01 -5.52 -23.05
C LEU A 163 -12.44 -5.16 -23.44
N TYR A 164 -13.25 -4.75 -22.47
CA TYR A 164 -14.61 -4.24 -22.70
C TYR A 164 -14.63 -3.04 -23.66
N SER A 165 -13.79 -2.03 -23.38
CA SER A 165 -13.77 -0.81 -24.19
C SER A 165 -13.24 -1.06 -25.61
N GLN A 166 -12.33 -2.00 -25.78
CA GLN A 166 -11.82 -2.42 -27.09
C GLN A 166 -12.93 -3.07 -27.94
N GLU A 167 -13.72 -4.01 -27.38
CA GLU A 167 -14.86 -4.57 -28.10
C GLU A 167 -15.96 -3.52 -28.34
N ALA A 168 -16.19 -2.59 -27.42
CA ALA A 168 -17.14 -1.51 -27.59
C ALA A 168 -16.78 -0.57 -28.77
N ILE A 169 -15.50 -0.32 -29.01
CA ILE A 169 -15.02 0.43 -30.19
C ILE A 169 -15.42 -0.30 -31.46
N GLU A 170 -15.24 -1.61 -31.55
CA GLU A 170 -15.59 -2.38 -32.75
C GLU A 170 -17.11 -2.37 -33.00
N VAL A 171 -17.94 -2.47 -31.95
CA VAL A 171 -19.40 -2.33 -32.06
C VAL A 171 -19.79 -0.92 -32.57
N ASN A 172 -19.16 0.13 -32.03
CA ASN A 172 -19.44 1.50 -32.43
C ASN A 172 -18.95 1.81 -33.86
N LYS A 173 -17.81 1.24 -34.30
CA LYS A 173 -17.33 1.33 -35.68
C LYS A 173 -18.31 0.66 -36.65
N ALA A 174 -18.78 -0.55 -36.36
CA ALA A 174 -19.79 -1.23 -37.16
C ALA A 174 -21.10 -0.43 -37.21
N THR A 175 -21.50 0.16 -36.08
CA THR A 175 -22.68 1.01 -35.97
C THR A 175 -22.53 2.27 -36.85
N LEU A 176 -21.39 2.92 -36.84
CA LEU A 176 -21.12 4.09 -37.69
C LEU A 176 -21.14 3.73 -39.17
N ALA A 177 -20.49 2.64 -39.56
CA ALA A 177 -20.48 2.17 -40.94
C ALA A 177 -21.91 1.93 -41.49
N THR A 178 -22.74 1.23 -40.69
CA THR A 178 -24.15 0.99 -41.05
C THR A 178 -24.97 2.29 -41.06
N ALA A 179 -24.68 3.30 -40.16
CA ALA A 179 -25.34 4.61 -40.22
C ALA A 179 -25.03 5.34 -41.51
N GLN A 180 -23.78 5.33 -41.91
CA GLN A 180 -23.33 5.97 -43.15
C GLN A 180 -23.98 5.33 -44.39
N GLU A 181 -24.08 3.99 -44.42
CA GLU A 181 -24.77 3.28 -45.50
C GLU A 181 -26.24 3.64 -45.56
N SER A 182 -26.95 3.66 -44.42
CA SER A 182 -28.35 4.07 -44.33
C SER A 182 -28.57 5.52 -44.80
N LEU A 183 -27.64 6.43 -44.45
CA LEU A 183 -27.69 7.81 -44.92
C LEU A 183 -27.53 7.89 -46.46
N ASN A 184 -26.54 7.16 -47.01
CA ASN A 184 -26.33 7.13 -48.48
C ASN A 184 -27.57 6.62 -49.22
N GLN A 185 -28.17 5.51 -48.75
CA GLN A 185 -29.41 4.98 -49.30
C GLN A 185 -30.58 5.97 -49.15
N GLY A 186 -30.69 6.67 -48.00
CA GLY A 186 -31.70 7.72 -47.78
C GLY A 186 -31.53 8.89 -48.75
N GLN A 187 -30.31 9.36 -48.97
CA GLN A 187 -30.01 10.43 -49.92
C GLN A 187 -30.41 10.06 -51.38
N GLU A 188 -30.14 8.83 -51.81
CA GLU A 188 -30.57 8.34 -53.12
C GLU A 188 -32.09 8.26 -53.23
N LYS A 189 -32.81 7.78 -52.21
CA LYS A 189 -34.27 7.77 -52.17
C LYS A 189 -34.87 9.17 -52.21
N TYR A 190 -34.23 10.13 -51.54
CA TYR A 190 -34.66 11.54 -51.58
C TYR A 190 -34.50 12.16 -52.98
N LYS A 191 -33.37 11.92 -53.65
CA LYS A 191 -33.15 12.40 -55.03
C LYS A 191 -34.25 11.95 -55.99
N VAL A 192 -34.80 10.77 -55.79
CA VAL A 192 -35.91 10.24 -56.62
C VAL A 192 -37.32 10.53 -56.06
N GLY A 193 -37.39 11.33 -54.95
CA GLY A 193 -38.65 11.76 -54.35
C GLY A 193 -39.39 10.71 -53.53
N LYS A 194 -38.71 9.63 -53.10
CA LYS A 194 -39.32 8.52 -52.33
C LYS A 194 -39.41 8.78 -50.83
N ILE A 195 -38.58 9.66 -50.29
CA ILE A 195 -38.60 10.04 -48.87
C ILE A 195 -38.52 11.56 -48.71
N ALA A 196 -38.95 12.06 -47.55
CA ALA A 196 -38.91 13.47 -47.20
C ALA A 196 -37.51 13.94 -46.79
N ARG A 197 -37.20 15.24 -46.94
CA ARG A 197 -35.94 15.81 -46.46
C ARG A 197 -35.75 15.63 -44.93
N SER A 198 -36.85 15.65 -44.17
CA SER A 198 -36.81 15.40 -42.72
C SER A 198 -36.23 14.04 -42.36
N GLU A 199 -36.50 13.00 -43.16
CA GLU A 199 -35.95 11.67 -42.97
C GLU A 199 -34.43 11.62 -43.23
N VAL A 200 -33.98 12.34 -44.28
CA VAL A 200 -32.52 12.47 -44.52
C VAL A 200 -31.80 13.15 -43.35
N VAL A 201 -32.38 14.26 -42.83
CA VAL A 201 -31.82 14.96 -41.68
C VAL A 201 -31.78 14.07 -40.42
N GLN A 202 -32.78 13.19 -40.23
CA GLN A 202 -32.76 12.20 -39.15
C GLN A 202 -31.60 11.19 -39.30
N LEU A 203 -31.36 10.70 -40.54
CA LEU A 203 -30.26 9.80 -40.87
C LEU A 203 -28.89 10.51 -40.69
N GLU A 204 -28.76 11.78 -41.06
CA GLU A 204 -27.57 12.60 -40.83
C GLU A 204 -27.30 12.75 -39.33
N SER A 205 -28.33 13.05 -38.54
CA SER A 205 -28.22 13.15 -37.07
C SER A 205 -27.76 11.83 -36.47
N GLN A 206 -28.23 10.68 -36.98
CA GLN A 206 -27.82 9.37 -36.51
C GLN A 206 -26.32 9.08 -36.77
N VAL A 207 -25.81 9.48 -37.95
CA VAL A 207 -24.38 9.38 -38.25
C VAL A 207 -23.56 10.18 -37.23
N LYS A 208 -23.99 11.43 -36.94
CA LYS A 208 -23.29 12.27 -35.95
C LYS A 208 -23.32 11.70 -34.54
N ASN A 209 -24.43 11.08 -34.13
CA ASN A 209 -24.51 10.38 -32.86
C ASN A 209 -23.60 9.15 -32.84
N ALA A 210 -23.50 8.38 -33.91
CA ALA A 210 -22.60 7.23 -34.01
C ALA A 210 -21.12 7.65 -33.99
N GLU A 211 -20.77 8.77 -34.68
CA GLU A 211 -19.42 9.36 -34.59
C GLU A 211 -19.08 9.76 -33.14
N TYR A 212 -19.99 10.44 -32.45
CA TYR A 212 -19.83 10.83 -31.07
C TYR A 212 -19.60 9.63 -30.15
N ASN A 213 -20.41 8.56 -30.30
CA ASN A 213 -20.28 7.34 -29.48
C ASN A 213 -18.97 6.62 -29.75
N LEU A 214 -18.47 6.61 -30.99
CA LEU A 214 -17.17 6.05 -31.33
C LEU A 214 -16.05 6.81 -30.65
N VAL A 215 -16.01 8.14 -30.78
CA VAL A 215 -15.00 9.00 -30.15
C VAL A 215 -15.02 8.82 -28.63
N ASN A 216 -16.21 8.72 -28.03
CA ASN A 216 -16.34 8.51 -26.59
C ASN A 216 -15.77 7.15 -26.15
N SER A 217 -16.01 6.07 -26.90
CA SER A 217 -15.44 4.75 -26.58
C SER A 217 -13.91 4.69 -26.79
N GLU A 218 -13.38 5.37 -27.81
CA GLU A 218 -11.94 5.53 -28.00
C GLU A 218 -11.29 6.31 -26.87
N ALA A 219 -11.93 7.37 -26.37
CA ALA A 219 -11.46 8.14 -25.23
C ALA A 219 -11.45 7.30 -23.93
N GLN A 220 -12.50 6.49 -23.69
CA GLN A 220 -12.57 5.59 -22.55
C GLN A 220 -11.47 4.52 -22.61
N TYR A 221 -11.24 3.92 -23.77
CA TYR A 221 -10.15 2.97 -23.98
C TYR A 221 -8.78 3.58 -23.67
N ALA A 222 -8.53 4.78 -24.18
CA ALA A 222 -7.29 5.51 -23.91
C ALA A 222 -7.13 5.83 -22.40
N GLN A 223 -8.24 6.20 -21.73
CA GLN A 223 -8.24 6.47 -20.29
C GLN A 223 -7.90 5.21 -19.46
N PHE A 224 -8.49 4.05 -19.78
CA PHE A 224 -8.17 2.81 -19.07
C PHE A 224 -6.73 2.34 -19.32
N LYS A 225 -6.22 2.52 -20.56
CA LYS A 225 -4.80 2.28 -20.87
C LYS A 225 -3.88 3.19 -20.03
N LEU A 226 -4.24 4.46 -19.87
CA LEU A 226 -3.49 5.39 -19.02
C LEU A 226 -3.51 4.94 -17.54
N GLN A 227 -4.66 4.52 -17.02
CA GLN A 227 -4.77 4.01 -15.65
C GLN A 227 -3.92 2.75 -15.47
N LEU A 228 -3.90 1.83 -16.44
CA LEU A 228 -3.03 0.67 -16.38
C LEU A 228 -1.55 1.06 -16.36
N LYS A 229 -1.13 2.00 -17.23
CA LYS A 229 0.24 2.53 -17.22
C LYS A 229 0.64 3.07 -15.84
N GLN A 230 -0.25 3.83 -15.19
CA GLN A 230 -0.01 4.37 -13.86
C GLN A 230 0.14 3.28 -12.80
N LEU A 231 -0.67 2.21 -12.85
CA LEU A 231 -0.52 1.07 -11.94
C LEU A 231 0.77 0.27 -12.18
N LEU A 232 1.21 0.20 -13.42
CA LEU A 232 2.46 -0.45 -13.82
C LEU A 232 3.68 0.44 -13.58
N GLU A 233 3.51 1.70 -13.16
CA GLU A 233 4.59 2.69 -12.99
C GLU A 233 5.42 2.87 -14.28
N LEU A 234 4.78 2.75 -15.47
CA LEU A 234 5.45 2.94 -16.74
C LEU A 234 5.56 4.42 -17.07
N GLU A 235 6.79 4.87 -17.32
CA GLU A 235 7.10 6.24 -17.74
C GLU A 235 7.13 6.35 -19.28
N GLY A 236 6.68 7.49 -19.80
CA GLY A 236 6.83 7.79 -21.21
C GLY A 236 5.62 7.47 -22.11
N SER A 237 5.85 7.52 -23.43
CA SER A 237 4.85 7.37 -24.49
C SER A 237 4.69 5.92 -24.97
N ASP A 238 5.26 4.94 -24.29
CA ASP A 238 5.22 3.54 -24.73
C ASP A 238 3.78 3.06 -24.91
N GLU A 239 3.49 2.55 -26.09
CA GLU A 239 2.17 2.06 -26.43
C GLU A 239 2.01 0.65 -25.86
N ILE A 240 1.07 0.49 -24.91
CA ILE A 240 0.71 -0.83 -24.40
C ILE A 240 -0.34 -1.44 -25.32
N LEU A 241 -0.03 -2.60 -25.88
CA LEU A 241 -0.99 -3.46 -26.54
C LEU A 241 -1.40 -4.57 -25.58
N ILE A 242 -2.71 -4.74 -25.41
CA ILE A 242 -3.26 -5.77 -24.52
C ILE A 242 -3.58 -7.03 -25.33
N GLU A 243 -3.21 -8.19 -24.79
CA GLU A 243 -3.59 -9.48 -25.35
C GLU A 243 -5.04 -9.82 -25.01
N GLN A 244 -5.81 -10.22 -26.01
CA GLN A 244 -7.18 -10.71 -25.81
C GLN A 244 -7.17 -12.21 -25.52
N PRO A 245 -7.78 -12.67 -24.41
CA PRO A 245 -7.89 -14.09 -24.12
C PRO A 245 -8.81 -14.79 -25.15
N ALA A 246 -8.39 -15.96 -25.61
CA ALA A 246 -9.04 -16.68 -26.73
C ALA A 246 -10.45 -17.22 -26.42
N THR A 247 -10.87 -17.31 -25.15
CA THR A 247 -12.08 -18.03 -24.71
C THR A 247 -12.95 -17.22 -23.76
N THR A 248 -13.27 -15.97 -24.12
CA THR A 248 -14.02 -15.05 -23.23
C THR A 248 -15.43 -15.53 -22.87
N GLU A 249 -16.16 -16.26 -23.76
CA GLU A 249 -17.50 -16.78 -23.44
C GLU A 249 -17.45 -17.92 -22.37
N GLN A 250 -16.47 -18.81 -22.47
CA GLN A 250 -16.29 -19.90 -21.49
C GLN A 250 -15.92 -19.36 -20.13
N LEU A 251 -15.10 -18.28 -20.08
CA LEU A 251 -14.75 -17.59 -18.83
C LEU A 251 -15.97 -16.93 -18.18
N ALA A 252 -16.86 -16.31 -19.00
CA ALA A 252 -18.08 -15.68 -18.50
C ALA A 252 -19.06 -16.69 -17.88
N LEU A 253 -19.13 -17.92 -18.40
CA LEU A 253 -20.02 -19.00 -17.95
C LEU A 253 -19.33 -20.04 -17.04
N SER A 254 -18.18 -19.69 -16.46
CA SER A 254 -17.45 -20.58 -15.55
C SER A 254 -18.30 -20.95 -14.33
N THR A 255 -18.16 -22.19 -13.86
CA THR A 255 -18.89 -22.66 -12.67
C THR A 255 -18.46 -21.88 -11.44
N LEU A 256 -19.42 -21.35 -10.70
CA LEU A 256 -19.18 -20.63 -9.45
C LEU A 256 -19.22 -21.61 -8.27
N ALA A 257 -18.26 -21.49 -7.35
CA ALA A 257 -18.31 -22.17 -6.06
C ALA A 257 -19.48 -21.63 -5.21
N THR A 258 -19.90 -22.38 -4.22
CA THR A 258 -20.90 -21.87 -3.26
C THR A 258 -20.31 -20.78 -2.35
N VAL A 259 -21.14 -19.91 -1.81
CA VAL A 259 -20.70 -18.83 -0.88
C VAL A 259 -19.96 -19.42 0.32
N ASP A 260 -20.48 -20.51 0.90
CA ASP A 260 -19.88 -21.14 2.09
C ASP A 260 -18.53 -21.79 1.80
N GLU A 261 -18.37 -22.43 0.64
CA GLU A 261 -17.09 -23.00 0.20
C GLU A 261 -16.06 -21.90 -0.06
N ALA A 262 -16.46 -20.85 -0.77
CA ALA A 262 -15.61 -19.71 -1.05
C ALA A 262 -15.17 -19.00 0.25
N TYR A 263 -16.10 -18.77 1.18
CA TYR A 263 -15.79 -18.15 2.47
C TYR A 263 -14.85 -19.00 3.32
N THR A 264 -15.12 -20.29 3.44
CA THR A 264 -14.29 -21.19 4.25
C THR A 264 -12.86 -21.24 3.73
N THR A 265 -12.68 -21.28 2.42
CA THR A 265 -11.37 -21.28 1.77
C THR A 265 -10.67 -19.94 1.93
N ALA A 266 -11.36 -18.84 1.67
CA ALA A 266 -10.82 -17.50 1.82
C ALA A 266 -10.42 -17.19 3.27
N LEU A 267 -11.21 -17.62 4.26
CA LEU A 267 -10.91 -17.44 5.69
C LEU A 267 -9.54 -18.03 6.09
N ALA A 268 -9.12 -19.10 5.44
CA ALA A 268 -7.83 -19.74 5.68
C ALA A 268 -6.67 -19.09 4.93
N LEU A 269 -6.93 -18.50 3.74
CA LEU A 269 -5.89 -18.02 2.83
C LEU A 269 -5.65 -16.52 2.93
N ARG A 270 -6.66 -15.72 3.30
CA ARG A 270 -6.56 -14.26 3.19
C ARG A 270 -5.67 -13.65 4.26
N PRO A 271 -4.65 -12.85 3.84
CA PRO A 271 -3.68 -12.27 4.76
C PRO A 271 -4.31 -11.27 5.75
N GLU A 272 -5.37 -10.55 5.37
CA GLU A 272 -6.08 -9.61 6.21
C GLU A 272 -6.68 -10.28 7.46
N ILE A 273 -7.18 -11.50 7.34
CA ILE A 273 -7.73 -12.26 8.48
C ILE A 273 -6.61 -12.76 9.40
N ALA A 274 -5.50 -13.24 8.82
CA ALA A 274 -4.34 -13.63 9.60
C ALA A 274 -3.73 -12.43 10.33
N SER A 275 -3.68 -11.25 9.70
CA SER A 275 -3.18 -10.01 10.27
C SER A 275 -4.00 -9.55 11.48
N THR A 276 -5.34 -9.54 11.39
CA THR A 276 -6.21 -9.16 12.52
C THR A 276 -6.08 -10.12 13.69
N ARG A 277 -5.94 -11.43 13.45
CA ARG A 277 -5.66 -12.42 14.50
C ARG A 277 -4.33 -12.15 15.21
N LEU A 278 -3.23 -11.92 14.46
CA LEU A 278 -1.94 -11.59 15.06
C LEU A 278 -1.97 -10.26 15.82
N THR A 279 -2.77 -9.30 15.36
CA THR A 279 -3.00 -8.03 16.07
C THR A 279 -3.70 -8.26 17.41
N SER A 280 -4.67 -9.15 17.45
CA SER A 280 -5.34 -9.58 18.71
C SER A 280 -4.33 -10.24 19.66
N GLU A 281 -3.50 -11.18 19.20
CA GLU A 281 -2.43 -11.81 19.98
C GLU A 281 -1.38 -10.80 20.48
N SER A 282 -1.01 -9.82 19.65
CA SER A 282 -0.10 -8.73 20.00
C SER A 282 -0.65 -7.88 21.15
N SER A 283 -1.96 -7.63 21.17
CA SER A 283 -2.62 -6.87 22.23
C SER A 283 -2.64 -7.61 23.57
N GLU A 284 -2.67 -8.93 23.58
CA GLU A 284 -2.50 -9.72 24.82
C GLU A 284 -1.11 -9.54 25.42
N LEU A 285 -0.07 -9.48 24.57
CA LEU A 285 1.29 -9.18 25.01
C LEU A 285 1.40 -7.77 25.55
N ALA A 286 0.70 -6.79 24.93
CA ALA A 286 0.66 -5.41 25.43
C ALA A 286 0.06 -5.34 26.85
N VAL A 287 -0.96 -6.13 27.17
CA VAL A 287 -1.50 -6.23 28.54
C VAL A 287 -0.45 -6.82 29.50
N LYS A 288 0.31 -7.85 29.08
CA LYS A 288 1.40 -8.43 29.91
C LYS A 288 2.52 -7.42 30.14
N ILE A 289 2.90 -6.65 29.10
CA ILE A 289 3.89 -5.57 29.19
C ILE A 289 3.42 -4.48 30.17
N ALA A 290 2.15 -4.07 30.08
CA ALA A 290 1.60 -3.08 31.01
C ALA A 290 1.58 -3.58 32.47
N LYS A 291 1.24 -4.87 32.70
CA LYS A 291 1.26 -5.49 34.03
C LYS A 291 2.66 -5.54 34.65
N ALA A 292 3.71 -5.64 33.82
CA ALA A 292 5.09 -5.64 34.28
C ALA A 292 5.49 -4.33 35.01
N GLY A 293 4.72 -3.25 34.87
CA GLY A 293 4.91 -2.00 35.61
C GLY A 293 4.75 -2.13 37.13
N TYR A 294 4.08 -3.18 37.61
CA TYR A 294 4.03 -3.49 39.07
C TYR A 294 5.20 -4.33 39.57
N SER A 295 5.99 -4.88 38.65
CA SER A 295 7.11 -5.77 39.02
C SER A 295 8.34 -4.98 39.41
N PRO A 296 9.18 -5.52 40.33
CA PRO A 296 10.49 -4.95 40.59
C PRO A 296 11.35 -4.91 39.31
N THR A 297 12.24 -3.92 39.24
CA THR A 297 13.28 -3.84 38.21
C THR A 297 14.65 -4.04 38.85
N LEU A 298 15.43 -4.99 38.35
CA LEU A 298 16.81 -5.28 38.75
C LEU A 298 17.73 -4.85 37.59
N SER A 299 18.65 -3.94 37.89
CA SER A 299 19.63 -3.43 36.94
C SER A 299 21.05 -3.64 37.43
N LEU A 300 21.95 -4.00 36.51
CA LEU A 300 23.39 -4.05 36.70
C LEU A 300 23.99 -2.79 36.07
N ASN A 301 24.78 -2.06 36.83
CA ASN A 301 25.49 -0.88 36.38
C ASN A 301 26.98 -1.06 36.67
N ALA A 302 27.85 -0.71 35.74
CA ALA A 302 29.29 -0.69 35.91
C ALA A 302 29.81 0.62 35.30
N GLY A 303 30.81 1.19 35.94
CA GLY A 303 31.41 2.41 35.44
C GLY A 303 32.87 2.50 35.83
N ALA A 304 33.64 3.16 34.99
CA ALA A 304 34.99 3.61 35.28
C ALA A 304 35.13 5.06 34.86
N GLY A 305 35.64 5.88 35.73
CA GLY A 305 35.74 7.31 35.44
C GLY A 305 36.87 7.98 36.21
N THR A 306 37.16 9.20 35.76
CA THR A 306 38.13 10.09 36.44
C THR A 306 37.65 11.53 36.30
N SER A 307 38.24 12.41 37.12
CA SER A 307 37.88 13.82 37.12
C SER A 307 39.09 14.70 37.39
N ASN A 308 38.97 15.95 36.98
CA ASN A 308 39.92 17.01 37.33
C ASN A 308 39.17 18.25 37.79
N ASN A 309 39.83 19.07 38.60
CA ASN A 309 39.35 20.38 38.99
C ASN A 309 40.53 21.35 39.17
N ASP A 310 40.26 22.64 39.17
CA ASP A 310 41.25 23.70 39.31
C ASP A 310 41.66 23.98 40.78
N ASN A 311 40.89 23.45 41.76
CA ASN A 311 41.21 23.61 43.18
C ASN A 311 42.23 22.60 43.67
N SER A 312 42.72 21.70 42.80
CA SER A 312 43.72 20.70 43.15
C SER A 312 45.12 21.21 42.86
N ASN A 313 46.06 20.96 43.81
CA ASN A 313 47.49 21.27 43.61
C ASN A 313 48.19 20.29 42.67
N ASN A 314 47.56 19.18 42.30
CA ASN A 314 48.11 18.16 41.41
C ASN A 314 47.96 18.59 39.94
N SER A 315 48.94 18.21 39.13
CA SER A 315 48.84 18.42 37.65
C SER A 315 47.62 17.68 37.08
N PHE A 316 47.17 18.11 35.92
CA PHE A 316 46.04 17.45 35.23
C PHE A 316 46.23 15.94 35.07
N GLY A 317 47.41 15.49 34.67
CA GLY A 317 47.72 14.07 34.52
C GLY A 317 47.71 13.27 35.83
N GLU A 318 48.19 13.88 36.90
CA GLU A 318 48.13 13.30 38.25
C GLU A 318 46.72 13.20 38.77
N GLN A 319 45.89 14.24 38.54
CA GLN A 319 44.48 14.21 38.92
C GLN A 319 43.74 13.10 38.17
N LEU A 320 43.94 12.94 36.87
CA LEU A 320 43.33 11.85 36.12
C LEU A 320 43.72 10.47 36.63
N LYS A 321 44.95 10.31 37.10
CA LYS A 321 45.45 9.07 37.69
C LYS A 321 44.89 8.79 39.10
N TYR A 322 44.94 9.79 39.95
CA TYR A 322 44.53 9.63 41.36
C TYR A 322 43.02 9.59 41.55
N ASN A 323 42.26 10.25 40.69
CA ASN A 323 40.80 10.27 40.70
C ASN A 323 40.18 9.09 39.90
N LEU A 324 41.03 8.20 39.33
CA LEU A 324 40.53 7.04 38.61
C LEU A 324 39.77 6.13 39.59
N ASN A 325 38.52 5.88 39.30
CA ASN A 325 37.66 5.00 40.05
C ASN A 325 36.93 4.04 39.13
N ALA A 326 36.58 2.86 39.62
CA ALA A 326 35.73 1.89 38.97
C ALA A 326 34.69 1.36 39.96
N SER A 327 33.47 1.21 39.49
CA SER A 327 32.37 0.72 40.31
C SER A 327 31.53 -0.30 39.56
N VAL A 328 31.03 -1.29 40.29
CA VAL A 328 30.01 -2.22 39.82
C VAL A 328 28.93 -2.27 40.88
N GLY A 329 27.69 -2.12 40.45
CA GLY A 329 26.56 -2.09 41.38
C GLY A 329 25.32 -2.76 40.79
N VAL A 330 24.51 -3.32 41.68
CA VAL A 330 23.19 -3.86 41.35
C VAL A 330 22.15 -2.97 42.04
N THR A 331 21.18 -2.51 41.23
CA THR A 331 20.11 -1.65 41.75
C THR A 331 18.77 -2.40 41.62
N LEU A 332 18.08 -2.58 42.75
CA LEU A 332 16.71 -3.08 42.81
C LEU A 332 15.76 -1.91 43.08
N SER A 333 14.84 -1.69 42.13
CA SER A 333 13.79 -0.67 42.22
C SER A 333 12.43 -1.34 42.30
N ILE A 334 11.68 -1.06 43.37
CA ILE A 334 10.32 -1.62 43.59
C ILE A 334 9.34 -0.45 43.62
N PRO A 335 8.39 -0.36 42.63
CA PRO A 335 7.40 0.68 42.65
C PRO A 335 6.37 0.42 43.76
N LEU A 336 6.30 1.31 44.74
CA LEU A 336 5.32 1.20 45.84
C LEU A 336 4.02 1.96 45.52
N TYR A 337 4.17 3.14 44.94
CA TYR A 337 3.06 3.99 44.50
C TYR A 337 3.45 4.80 43.26
N ASP A 338 2.64 4.71 42.18
CA ASP A 338 2.94 5.31 40.88
C ASP A 338 1.83 6.25 40.36
N ASN A 339 1.11 6.90 41.30
CA ASN A 339 -0.01 7.79 40.96
C ASN A 339 -1.05 7.13 40.00
N ARG A 340 -1.32 5.83 40.18
CA ARG A 340 -2.25 5.02 39.38
C ARG A 340 -1.80 4.80 37.91
N THR A 341 -0.60 5.20 37.51
CA THR A 341 -0.11 5.10 36.12
C THR A 341 -0.17 3.67 35.60
N THR A 342 0.39 2.70 36.30
CA THR A 342 0.36 1.29 35.87
C THR A 342 -1.07 0.75 35.77
N LYS A 343 -1.93 1.04 36.77
CA LYS A 343 -3.34 0.61 36.74
C LYS A 343 -4.07 1.15 35.51
N SER A 344 -3.87 2.43 35.19
CA SER A 344 -4.48 3.08 34.03
C SER A 344 -3.95 2.50 32.72
N ASN A 345 -2.65 2.23 32.62
CA ASN A 345 -2.03 1.60 31.45
C ASN A 345 -2.58 0.19 31.21
N ILE A 346 -2.77 -0.61 32.27
CA ILE A 346 -3.39 -1.94 32.16
C ILE A 346 -4.84 -1.84 31.68
N GLN A 347 -5.61 -0.88 32.23
CA GLN A 347 -6.99 -0.67 31.77
C GLN A 347 -7.06 -0.27 30.29
N LYS A 348 -6.21 0.68 29.87
CA LYS A 348 -6.11 1.07 28.44
C LYS A 348 -5.72 -0.11 27.55
N ALA A 349 -4.72 -0.89 27.95
CA ALA A 349 -4.29 -2.08 27.20
C ALA A 349 -5.41 -3.13 27.07
N LYS A 350 -6.21 -3.36 28.12
CA LYS A 350 -7.36 -4.25 28.08
C LYS A 350 -8.48 -3.73 27.17
N LEU A 351 -8.76 -2.43 27.18
CA LEU A 351 -9.73 -1.82 26.25
C LEU A 351 -9.28 -1.96 24.80
N GLN A 352 -7.97 -1.74 24.54
CA GLN A 352 -7.39 -1.96 23.22
C GLN A 352 -7.48 -3.42 22.78
N GLN A 353 -7.22 -4.37 23.68
CA GLN A 353 -7.39 -5.81 23.43
C GLN A 353 -8.84 -6.13 23.04
N SER A 354 -9.82 -5.60 23.80
CA SER A 354 -11.25 -5.78 23.47
C SER A 354 -11.61 -5.16 22.12
N SER A 355 -11.06 -3.97 21.80
CA SER A 355 -11.24 -3.32 20.50
C SER A 355 -10.68 -4.18 19.35
N ASN A 356 -9.48 -4.72 19.50
CA ASN A 356 -8.84 -5.55 18.48
C ASN A 356 -9.60 -6.89 18.28
N ALA A 357 -10.16 -7.46 19.35
CA ALA A 357 -11.02 -8.65 19.23
C ALA A 357 -12.30 -8.35 18.44
N LEU A 358 -12.90 -7.17 18.63
CA LEU A 358 -14.06 -6.74 17.84
C LEU A 358 -13.67 -6.45 16.38
N GLN A 359 -12.48 -5.92 16.12
CA GLN A 359 -11.96 -5.73 14.76
C GLN A 359 -11.77 -7.07 14.03
N GLU A 360 -11.30 -8.11 14.70
CA GLU A 360 -11.21 -9.46 14.12
C GLU A 360 -12.58 -9.99 13.70
N ILE A 361 -13.61 -9.82 14.56
CA ILE A 361 -14.98 -10.20 14.21
C ILE A 361 -15.50 -9.38 13.03
N SER A 362 -15.22 -8.08 13.01
CA SER A 362 -15.62 -7.19 11.91
C SER A 362 -14.97 -7.60 10.59
N ALA A 363 -13.67 -7.89 10.58
CA ALA A 363 -12.94 -8.32 9.39
C ALA A 363 -13.51 -9.64 8.80
N ARG A 364 -13.87 -10.59 9.66
CA ARG A 364 -14.54 -11.84 9.22
C ARG A 364 -15.90 -11.58 8.58
N LYS A 365 -16.69 -10.67 9.15
CA LYS A 365 -17.98 -10.27 8.58
C LYS A 365 -17.84 -9.54 7.26
N GLU A 366 -16.84 -8.66 7.16
CA GLU A 366 -16.52 -7.93 5.93
C GLU A 366 -16.10 -8.90 4.82
N LEU A 367 -15.23 -9.87 5.13
CA LEU A 367 -14.84 -10.91 4.17
C LEU A 367 -16.07 -11.71 3.70
N TYR A 368 -16.97 -12.12 4.62
CA TYR A 368 -18.18 -12.82 4.26
C TYR A 368 -19.06 -12.00 3.33
N SER A 369 -19.30 -10.72 3.68
CA SER A 369 -20.08 -9.81 2.85
C SER A 369 -19.46 -9.57 1.48
N THR A 370 -18.13 -9.45 1.40
CA THR A 370 -17.41 -9.29 0.13
C THR A 370 -17.60 -10.51 -0.78
N ILE A 371 -17.47 -11.73 -0.23
CA ILE A 371 -17.66 -12.98 -0.97
C ILE A 371 -19.11 -13.14 -1.41
N GLU A 372 -20.07 -12.85 -0.52
CA GLU A 372 -21.50 -12.90 -0.84
C GLU A 372 -21.86 -11.94 -1.98
N ASN A 373 -21.36 -10.70 -1.93
CA ASN A 373 -21.55 -9.72 -2.99
C ASN A 373 -20.90 -10.16 -4.31
N LEU A 374 -19.65 -10.62 -4.28
CA LEU A 374 -18.97 -11.12 -5.48
C LEU A 374 -19.71 -12.31 -6.11
N TRP A 375 -20.20 -13.24 -5.26
CA TRP A 375 -20.98 -14.37 -5.75
C TRP A 375 -22.31 -13.92 -6.38
N PHE A 376 -23.03 -13.03 -5.69
CA PHE A 376 -24.30 -12.49 -6.20
C PHE A 376 -24.10 -11.75 -7.53
N ASP A 377 -23.09 -10.91 -7.61
CA ASP A 377 -22.75 -10.14 -8.82
C ASP A 377 -22.33 -11.07 -9.97
N ALA A 378 -21.49 -12.09 -9.69
CA ALA A 378 -21.09 -13.07 -10.69
C ALA A 378 -22.32 -13.86 -11.20
N HIS A 379 -23.14 -14.37 -10.30
CA HIS A 379 -24.34 -15.15 -10.65
C HIS A 379 -25.36 -14.30 -11.44
N SER A 380 -25.60 -13.07 -11.00
CA SER A 380 -26.49 -12.13 -11.67
C SER A 380 -25.97 -11.77 -13.06
N ALA A 381 -24.64 -11.48 -13.18
CA ALA A 381 -24.02 -11.14 -14.45
C ALA A 381 -24.06 -12.32 -15.45
N GLN A 382 -23.83 -13.56 -15.00
CA GLN A 382 -23.98 -14.74 -15.85
C GLN A 382 -25.39 -14.90 -16.41
N LYS A 383 -26.43 -14.72 -15.57
CA LYS A 383 -27.83 -14.75 -16.02
C LYS A 383 -28.16 -13.64 -17.01
N LYS A 384 -27.66 -12.41 -16.73
CA LYS A 384 -27.82 -11.27 -17.63
C LYS A 384 -27.11 -11.53 -18.96
N PHE A 385 -25.92 -12.12 -18.95
CA PHE A 385 -25.20 -12.45 -20.18
C PHE A 385 -25.97 -13.43 -21.07
N ILE A 386 -26.54 -14.50 -20.47
CA ILE A 386 -27.36 -15.47 -21.21
C ILE A 386 -28.60 -14.79 -21.83
N ALA A 387 -29.30 -13.96 -21.05
CA ALA A 387 -30.48 -13.25 -21.51
C ALA A 387 -30.15 -12.21 -22.58
N ALA A 388 -29.03 -11.45 -22.41
CA ALA A 388 -28.58 -10.46 -23.37
C ALA A 388 -28.16 -11.10 -24.71
N LYS A 389 -27.57 -12.32 -24.69
CA LYS A 389 -27.23 -13.06 -25.90
C LYS A 389 -28.49 -13.33 -26.74
N SER A 390 -29.54 -13.84 -26.13
CA SER A 390 -30.84 -14.07 -26.80
C SER A 390 -31.52 -12.76 -27.26
N ASN A 391 -31.37 -11.68 -26.45
CA ASN A 391 -31.88 -10.37 -26.83
C ASN A 391 -31.20 -9.81 -28.08
N VAL A 392 -29.88 -9.94 -28.20
CA VAL A 392 -29.12 -9.52 -29.41
C VAL A 392 -29.59 -10.29 -30.64
N GLU A 393 -29.75 -11.62 -30.52
CA GLU A 393 -30.26 -12.44 -31.65
C GLU A 393 -31.62 -11.96 -32.14
N SER A 394 -32.53 -11.66 -31.19
CA SER A 394 -33.88 -11.17 -31.53
C SER A 394 -33.86 -9.75 -32.11
N ALA A 395 -33.05 -8.84 -31.51
CA ALA A 395 -32.92 -7.47 -31.98
C ALA A 395 -32.25 -7.39 -33.37
N GLN A 396 -31.27 -8.27 -33.62
CA GLN A 396 -30.62 -8.38 -34.92
C GLN A 396 -31.62 -8.79 -36.02
N ALA A 397 -32.40 -9.84 -35.77
CA ALA A 397 -33.43 -10.31 -36.71
C ALA A 397 -34.50 -9.24 -36.97
N SER A 398 -34.94 -8.50 -35.93
CA SER A 398 -35.88 -7.39 -36.08
C SER A 398 -35.31 -6.27 -36.93
N TYR A 399 -34.07 -5.86 -36.66
CA TYR A 399 -33.38 -4.82 -37.42
C TYR A 399 -33.21 -5.20 -38.89
N GLU A 400 -32.80 -6.43 -39.22
CA GLU A 400 -32.62 -6.94 -40.56
C GLU A 400 -33.95 -6.86 -41.33
N LEU A 401 -35.05 -7.37 -40.75
CA LEU A 401 -36.37 -7.33 -41.38
C LEU A 401 -36.85 -5.90 -41.64
N VAL A 402 -36.71 -5.00 -40.63
CA VAL A 402 -37.14 -3.59 -40.82
C VAL A 402 -36.24 -2.86 -41.84
N SER A 403 -34.94 -3.19 -41.88
CA SER A 403 -34.01 -2.64 -42.88
C SER A 403 -34.38 -3.04 -44.31
N GLU A 404 -34.76 -4.30 -44.53
CA GLU A 404 -35.26 -4.76 -45.83
C GLU A 404 -36.56 -4.05 -46.19
N GLN A 405 -37.51 -3.92 -45.26
CA GLN A 405 -38.79 -3.21 -45.49
C GLN A 405 -38.57 -1.71 -45.77
N PHE A 406 -37.62 -1.07 -45.12
CA PHE A 406 -37.22 0.31 -45.42
C PHE A 406 -36.64 0.42 -46.82
N ASN A 407 -35.83 -0.56 -47.25
CA ASN A 407 -35.22 -0.56 -48.59
C ASN A 407 -36.28 -0.62 -49.73
N VAL A 408 -37.34 -1.37 -49.51
CA VAL A 408 -38.46 -1.45 -50.49
C VAL A 408 -39.52 -0.35 -50.29
N GLY A 409 -39.37 0.52 -49.25
CA GLY A 409 -40.27 1.66 -49.01
C GLY A 409 -41.53 1.32 -48.19
N LEU A 410 -41.59 0.16 -47.54
CA LEU A 410 -42.71 -0.26 -46.70
C LEU A 410 -42.61 0.29 -45.25
N LYS A 411 -41.43 0.70 -44.83
CA LYS A 411 -41.15 1.30 -43.52
C LYS A 411 -40.46 2.66 -43.70
N ASN A 412 -40.62 3.55 -42.71
CA ASN A 412 -40.01 4.88 -42.69
C ASN A 412 -38.65 4.88 -41.93
N ALA A 413 -37.90 5.98 -42.04
CA ALA A 413 -36.61 6.14 -41.40
C ALA A 413 -36.69 6.05 -39.87
N THR A 414 -37.77 6.53 -39.24
CA THR A 414 -37.96 6.51 -37.79
C THR A 414 -38.04 5.07 -37.26
N GLU A 415 -38.78 4.19 -37.96
CA GLU A 415 -38.88 2.77 -37.56
C GLU A 415 -37.53 2.05 -37.70
N LEU A 416 -36.80 2.30 -38.78
CA LEU A 416 -35.44 1.78 -38.97
C LEU A 416 -34.49 2.22 -37.84
N LEU A 417 -34.52 3.51 -37.51
CA LEU A 417 -33.68 4.08 -36.45
C LEU A 417 -34.02 3.53 -35.07
N THR A 418 -35.32 3.25 -34.81
CA THR A 418 -35.75 2.62 -33.54
C THR A 418 -35.17 1.23 -33.41
N GLU A 419 -35.33 0.35 -34.40
CA GLU A 419 -34.81 -1.02 -34.33
C GLU A 419 -33.28 -1.05 -34.27
N ARG A 420 -32.64 -0.12 -34.95
CA ARG A 420 -31.19 0.03 -34.84
C ARG A 420 -30.74 0.43 -33.46
N THR A 421 -31.44 1.36 -32.82
CA THR A 421 -31.14 1.76 -31.45
C THR A 421 -31.34 0.58 -30.49
N ASN A 422 -32.42 -0.19 -30.68
CA ASN A 422 -32.69 -1.40 -29.91
C ASN A 422 -31.54 -2.42 -30.03
N LEU A 423 -31.05 -2.65 -31.25
CA LEU A 423 -29.92 -3.55 -31.51
C LEU A 423 -28.63 -3.04 -30.85
N LEU A 424 -28.30 -1.75 -30.96
CA LEU A 424 -27.12 -1.16 -30.33
C LEU A 424 -27.17 -1.31 -28.80
N VAL A 425 -28.32 -1.02 -28.20
CA VAL A 425 -28.51 -1.19 -26.73
C VAL A 425 -28.31 -2.66 -26.34
N ALA A 426 -28.93 -3.60 -27.09
CA ALA A 426 -28.77 -5.03 -26.81
C ALA A 426 -27.30 -5.49 -26.91
N GLN A 427 -26.56 -5.02 -27.91
CA GLN A 427 -25.13 -5.32 -28.07
C GLN A 427 -24.28 -4.75 -26.93
N GLN A 428 -24.56 -3.53 -26.48
CA GLN A 428 -23.87 -2.92 -25.34
C GLN A 428 -24.18 -3.67 -24.04
N GLU A 429 -25.44 -4.08 -23.81
CA GLU A 429 -25.83 -4.89 -22.66
C GLU A 429 -25.14 -6.26 -22.66
N LEU A 430 -25.01 -6.89 -23.84
CA LEU A 430 -24.29 -8.15 -23.99
C LEU A 430 -22.82 -8.00 -23.61
N LEU A 431 -22.13 -7.00 -24.13
CA LEU A 431 -20.73 -6.72 -23.79
C LEU A 431 -20.56 -6.44 -22.31
N GLN A 432 -21.37 -5.57 -21.72
CA GLN A 432 -21.29 -5.23 -20.33
C GLN A 432 -21.51 -6.45 -19.42
N SER A 433 -22.56 -7.24 -19.70
CA SER A 433 -22.85 -8.44 -18.89
C SER A 433 -21.77 -9.50 -19.05
N LYS A 434 -21.20 -9.71 -20.26
CA LYS A 434 -20.08 -10.62 -20.53
C LYS A 434 -18.87 -10.29 -19.66
N TYR A 435 -18.39 -9.05 -19.73
CA TYR A 435 -17.17 -8.65 -19.02
C TYR A 435 -17.38 -8.53 -17.51
N THR A 436 -18.58 -8.13 -17.07
CA THR A 436 -18.94 -8.16 -15.66
C THR A 436 -18.96 -9.59 -15.09
N ALA A 437 -19.48 -10.56 -15.86
CA ALA A 437 -19.48 -11.97 -15.46
C ALA A 437 -18.06 -12.51 -15.37
N ILE A 438 -17.19 -12.22 -16.35
CA ILE A 438 -15.77 -12.63 -16.32
C ILE A 438 -15.08 -12.06 -15.09
N LEU A 439 -15.18 -10.77 -14.86
CA LEU A 439 -14.49 -10.09 -13.75
C LEU A 439 -14.90 -10.68 -12.41
N ASN A 440 -16.21 -10.74 -12.12
CA ASN A 440 -16.69 -11.17 -10.82
C ASN A 440 -16.44 -12.67 -10.57
N ALA A 441 -16.53 -13.52 -11.60
CA ALA A 441 -16.18 -14.93 -11.49
C ALA A 441 -14.69 -15.12 -11.20
N GLN A 442 -13.82 -14.36 -11.84
CA GLN A 442 -12.37 -14.43 -11.61
C GLN A 442 -11.99 -13.83 -10.25
N LEU A 443 -12.63 -12.76 -9.81
CA LEU A 443 -12.42 -12.22 -8.46
C LEU A 443 -12.86 -13.22 -7.40
N LEU A 444 -14.02 -13.86 -7.55
CA LEU A 444 -14.45 -14.91 -6.62
C LEU A 444 -13.42 -16.06 -6.54
N LYS A 445 -12.92 -16.51 -7.69
CA LYS A 445 -11.86 -17.52 -7.75
C LYS A 445 -10.56 -17.04 -7.09
N PHE A 446 -10.19 -15.78 -7.28
CA PHE A 446 -9.01 -15.17 -6.66
C PHE A 446 -9.11 -15.17 -5.12
N TYR A 447 -10.30 -14.90 -4.56
CA TYR A 447 -10.50 -14.98 -3.10
C TYR A 447 -10.30 -16.41 -2.56
N MET A 448 -10.47 -17.44 -3.41
CA MET A 448 -10.29 -18.85 -3.05
C MET A 448 -8.88 -19.39 -3.32
N SER A 449 -8.18 -18.88 -4.34
CA SER A 449 -6.90 -19.45 -4.76
C SER A 449 -5.68 -18.52 -4.57
N GLY A 450 -5.91 -17.21 -4.47
CA GLY A 450 -4.85 -16.19 -4.44
C GLY A 450 -4.26 -15.83 -5.81
N ASP A 451 -4.73 -16.47 -6.90
CA ASP A 451 -4.26 -16.22 -8.26
C ASP A 451 -5.41 -15.83 -9.20
N ILE A 452 -5.16 -14.82 -10.05
CA ILE A 452 -6.08 -14.40 -11.12
C ILE A 452 -5.50 -14.90 -12.44
N LEU A 453 -6.26 -15.75 -13.15
CA LEU A 453 -5.87 -16.30 -14.44
C LEU A 453 -7.02 -16.10 -15.44
N PHE A 454 -6.69 -15.52 -16.63
CA PHE A 454 -7.57 -15.49 -17.80
C PHE A 454 -7.12 -16.48 -18.83
#